data_6cea5392281f8aa53549c0cec3d08b2a
#
_entry.id   6cea5392281f8aa53549c0cec3d08b2a
#
_cell.length_a   1.000
_cell.length_b   1.000
_cell.length_c   1.000
_cell.angle_alpha   90.00
_cell.angle_beta   90.00
_cell.angle_gamma   90.00
#
_symmetry.space_group_name_H-M   'P 1'
#
loop_
_entity.id
_entity.type
_entity.pdbx_description
1 polymer ?
#
loop_
_entity_poly.entity_id
_entity_poly.type
_entity_poly.pdbx_seq_one_letter_code
_entity_poly.pdbx_strand_id
1 'polypeptide(L)'
;MKTSEELEEIKEKITPIDEQVDTLMALLNNFDERKQKTLKESEEALNMGVYWTAGDYEGFERSIQPANEANPALFAERNKKWMPIIIEAAKEMPTLFVFGAGHLAGPEGVVRMLREAGYNVEQLIYRMARGD
;
A
#
# COMPACT_ATOMS: atom_id res chain seq x y z
N MET A 1 -39.54 -5.73 11.46
CA MET A 1 -39.32 -5.49 12.90
C MET A 1 -38.19 -6.44 13.33
N LYS A 2 -37.11 -5.91 13.88
CA LYS A 2 -35.98 -6.74 14.32
C LYS A 2 -36.35 -7.51 15.60
N THR A 3 -35.88 -8.76 15.71
CA THR A 3 -36.06 -9.57 16.91
C THR A 3 -35.21 -9.05 18.08
N SER A 4 -35.54 -9.46 19.30
CA SER A 4 -34.72 -9.12 20.48
C SER A 4 -33.27 -9.58 20.34
N GLU A 5 -33.06 -10.75 19.73
CA GLU A 5 -31.72 -11.32 19.50
C GLU A 5 -30.91 -10.48 18.50
N GLU A 6 -31.54 -10.03 17.41
CA GLU A 6 -30.89 -9.15 16.44
C GLU A 6 -30.51 -7.78 17.03
N LEU A 7 -31.33 -7.25 17.95
CA LEU A 7 -31.06 -6.02 18.66
C LEU A 7 -29.88 -6.16 19.64
N GLU A 8 -29.79 -7.28 20.37
CA GLU A 8 -28.66 -7.56 21.25
C GLU A 8 -27.36 -7.75 20.44
N GLU A 9 -27.39 -8.46 19.34
CA GLU A 9 -26.24 -8.63 18.45
C GLU A 9 -25.74 -7.28 17.88
N ILE A 10 -26.67 -6.36 17.56
CA ILE A 10 -26.31 -5.01 17.13
C ILE A 10 -25.69 -4.21 18.27
N LYS A 11 -26.23 -4.30 19.48
CA LYS A 11 -25.65 -3.63 20.65
C LYS A 11 -24.24 -4.08 20.97
N GLU A 12 -23.95 -5.38 20.84
CA GLU A 12 -22.59 -5.91 21.05
C GLU A 12 -21.59 -5.41 20.01
N LYS A 13 -22.05 -5.08 18.80
CA LYS A 13 -21.22 -4.54 17.71
C LYS A 13 -20.99 -3.04 17.79
N ILE A 14 -21.78 -2.33 18.60
CA ILE A 14 -21.65 -0.87 18.78
C ILE A 14 -20.63 -0.62 19.90
N THR A 15 -19.57 0.13 19.57
CA THR A 15 -18.63 0.58 20.58
C THR A 15 -19.34 1.43 21.63
N PRO A 16 -19.22 1.14 22.94
CA PRO A 16 -19.83 1.94 24.00
C PRO A 16 -19.46 3.41 23.91
N ILE A 17 -20.39 4.29 24.28
CA ILE A 17 -20.18 5.75 24.20
C ILE A 17 -18.98 6.17 25.04
N ASP A 18 -18.77 5.57 26.19
CA ASP A 18 -17.64 5.88 27.07
C ASP A 18 -16.30 5.57 26.39
N GLU A 19 -16.19 4.45 25.68
CA GLU A 19 -15.00 4.11 24.90
C GLU A 19 -14.80 5.08 23.72
N GLN A 20 -15.87 5.53 23.08
CA GLN A 20 -15.81 6.53 22.01
C GLN A 20 -15.31 7.87 22.54
N VAL A 21 -15.79 8.30 23.71
CA VAL A 21 -15.34 9.52 24.38
C VAL A 21 -13.87 9.40 24.78
N ASP A 22 -13.46 8.30 25.38
CA ASP A 22 -12.06 8.05 25.75
C ASP A 22 -11.12 8.06 24.55
N THR A 23 -11.54 7.48 23.42
CA THR A 23 -10.81 7.53 22.15
C THR A 23 -10.66 8.96 21.64
N LEU A 24 -11.74 9.74 21.66
CA LEU A 24 -11.70 11.15 21.26
C LEU A 24 -10.81 11.99 22.17
N MET A 25 -10.85 11.78 23.47
CA MET A 25 -10.00 12.48 24.44
C MET A 25 -8.52 12.12 24.23
N ALA A 26 -8.20 10.85 23.98
CA ALA A 26 -6.85 10.42 23.65
C ALA A 26 -6.35 11.08 22.36
N LEU A 27 -7.20 11.20 21.34
CA LEU A 27 -6.89 11.88 20.08
C LEU A 27 -6.60 13.37 20.29
N LEU A 28 -7.39 14.04 21.14
CA LEU A 28 -7.21 15.48 21.47
C LEU A 28 -5.94 15.70 22.30
N ASN A 29 -5.66 14.85 23.28
CA ASN A 29 -4.49 14.97 24.13
C ASN A 29 -3.17 14.77 23.36
N ASN A 30 -3.19 13.97 22.30
CA ASN A 30 -2.03 13.70 21.44
C ASN A 30 -2.07 14.45 20.10
N PHE A 31 -2.86 15.53 20.03
CA PHE A 31 -3.10 16.24 18.77
C PHE A 31 -1.80 16.78 18.15
N ASP A 32 -0.94 17.38 18.92
CA ASP A 32 0.31 17.95 18.41
C ASP A 32 1.27 16.89 17.90
N GLU A 33 1.43 15.77 18.61
CA GLU A 33 2.24 14.62 18.15
C GLU A 33 1.70 14.04 16.85
N ARG A 34 0.39 13.88 16.77
CA ARG A 34 -0.28 13.36 15.56
C ARG A 34 -0.14 14.31 14.39
N LYS A 35 -0.25 15.62 14.63
CA LYS A 35 -0.04 16.63 13.61
C LYS A 35 1.39 16.55 13.05
N GLN A 36 2.40 16.45 13.91
CA GLN A 36 3.78 16.29 13.49
C GLN A 36 4.00 15.01 12.69
N LYS A 37 3.41 13.90 13.15
CA LYS A 37 3.46 12.62 12.45
C LYS A 37 2.83 12.74 11.06
N THR A 38 1.62 13.32 10.96
CA THR A 38 0.91 13.49 9.68
C THR A 38 1.70 14.39 8.71
N LEU A 39 2.33 15.45 9.20
CA LEU A 39 3.17 16.32 8.38
C LEU A 39 4.37 15.55 7.82
N LYS A 40 5.03 14.75 8.66
CA LYS A 40 6.15 13.91 8.23
C LYS A 40 5.72 12.86 7.20
N GLU A 41 4.63 12.17 7.45
CA GLU A 41 4.07 11.18 6.50
C GLU A 41 3.69 11.82 5.16
N SER A 42 3.19 13.06 5.18
CA SER A 42 2.88 13.81 3.97
C SER A 42 4.13 14.20 3.18
N GLU A 43 5.19 14.58 3.87
CA GLU A 43 6.49 14.88 3.25
C GLU A 43 7.11 13.63 2.62
N GLU A 44 7.05 12.50 3.32
CA GLU A 44 7.51 11.21 2.81
C GLU A 44 6.72 10.78 1.57
N ALA A 45 5.39 10.99 1.56
CA ALA A 45 4.55 10.71 0.41
C ALA A 45 4.88 11.59 -0.81
N LEU A 46 5.19 12.89 -0.58
CA LEU A 46 5.66 13.77 -1.64
C LEU A 46 7.00 13.31 -2.21
N ASN A 47 7.92 12.88 -1.37
CA ASN A 47 9.21 12.35 -1.79
C ASN A 47 9.07 11.07 -2.62
N MET A 48 8.14 10.17 -2.29
CA MET A 48 7.84 9.01 -3.12
C MET A 48 7.42 9.41 -4.54
N GLY A 49 6.57 10.44 -4.66
CA GLY A 49 6.15 10.97 -5.96
C GLY A 49 7.31 11.55 -6.77
N VAL A 50 8.25 12.23 -6.12
CA VAL A 50 9.47 12.77 -6.75
C VAL A 50 10.34 11.64 -7.31
N TYR A 51 10.61 10.60 -6.54
CA TYR A 51 11.39 9.45 -7.00
C TYR A 51 10.70 8.72 -8.15
N TRP A 52 9.38 8.51 -8.05
CA TRP A 52 8.60 7.87 -9.11
C TRP A 52 8.67 8.64 -10.42
N THR A 53 8.42 9.95 -10.40
CA THR A 53 8.46 10.81 -11.59
C THR A 53 9.86 10.94 -12.19
N ALA A 54 10.89 10.88 -11.37
CA ALA A 54 12.28 10.88 -11.83
C ALA A 54 12.73 9.54 -12.43
N GLY A 55 11.94 8.47 -12.28
CA GLY A 55 12.34 7.11 -12.66
C GLY A 55 13.39 6.51 -11.73
N ASP A 56 13.56 7.06 -10.53
CA ASP A 56 14.45 6.55 -9.50
C ASP A 56 13.75 5.42 -8.71
N TYR A 57 13.86 4.21 -9.25
CA TYR A 57 13.26 3.03 -8.63
C TYR A 57 13.82 2.73 -7.24
N GLU A 58 15.13 2.87 -7.04
CA GLU A 58 15.76 2.59 -5.74
C GLU A 58 15.34 3.60 -4.68
N GLY A 59 15.25 4.88 -5.03
CA GLY A 59 14.73 5.93 -4.16
C GLY A 59 13.28 5.67 -3.78
N PHE A 60 12.47 5.30 -4.76
CA PHE A 60 11.07 4.92 -4.53
C PHE A 60 10.95 3.69 -3.62
N GLU A 61 11.71 2.63 -3.87
CA GLU A 61 11.73 1.41 -3.05
C GLU A 61 12.06 1.72 -1.58
N ARG A 62 13.10 2.52 -1.33
CA ARG A 62 13.46 2.94 0.03
C ARG A 62 12.36 3.75 0.71
N SER A 63 11.69 4.63 -0.03
CA SER A 63 10.66 5.51 0.52
C SER A 63 9.36 4.78 0.86
N ILE A 64 9.00 3.72 0.13
CA ILE A 64 7.76 2.97 0.38
C ILE A 64 7.94 1.80 1.34
N GLN A 65 9.16 1.36 1.59
CA GLN A 65 9.43 0.19 2.41
C GLN A 65 8.79 0.24 3.81
N PRO A 66 8.83 1.35 4.57
CA PRO A 66 8.18 1.41 5.88
C PRO A 66 6.66 1.17 5.82
N ALA A 67 6.00 1.67 4.77
CA ALA A 67 4.58 1.46 4.57
C ALA A 67 4.25 -0.01 4.22
N ASN A 68 5.09 -0.63 3.40
CA ASN A 68 4.95 -2.04 3.04
C ASN A 68 5.13 -2.96 4.25
N GLU A 69 6.14 -2.69 5.07
CA GLU A 69 6.41 -3.46 6.29
C GLU A 69 5.31 -3.31 7.35
N ALA A 70 4.75 -2.11 7.46
CA ALA A 70 3.65 -1.84 8.39
C ALA A 70 2.31 -2.49 7.98
N ASN A 71 2.15 -2.81 6.69
CA ASN A 71 0.89 -3.31 6.13
C ASN A 71 1.09 -4.53 5.22
N PRO A 72 1.61 -5.66 5.74
CA PRO A 72 1.90 -6.84 4.92
C PRO A 72 0.63 -7.42 4.26
N ALA A 73 -0.50 -7.36 4.93
CA ALA A 73 -1.79 -7.80 4.38
C ALA A 73 -2.21 -7.00 3.14
N LEU A 74 -1.78 -5.72 3.05
CA LEU A 74 -2.11 -4.85 1.93
C LEU A 74 -1.20 -5.08 0.73
N PHE A 75 0.06 -5.39 0.95
CA PHE A 75 1.08 -5.50 -0.09
C PHE A 75 1.61 -6.93 -0.26
N ALA A 76 2.42 -7.41 0.66
CA ALA A 76 3.12 -8.68 0.54
C ALA A 76 2.20 -9.90 0.37
N GLU A 77 1.17 -10.00 1.18
CA GLU A 77 0.24 -11.15 1.11
C GLU A 77 -0.59 -11.12 -0.19
N ARG A 78 -0.97 -9.96 -0.66
CA ARG A 78 -1.68 -9.82 -1.94
C ARG A 78 -0.76 -10.15 -3.11
N ASN A 79 0.47 -9.65 -3.10
CA ASN A 79 1.46 -9.96 -4.11
C ASN A 79 1.71 -11.47 -4.21
N LYS A 80 1.88 -12.15 -3.07
CA LYS A 80 2.05 -13.61 -3.04
C LYS A 80 0.88 -14.37 -3.65
N LYS A 81 -0.34 -13.91 -3.41
CA LYS A 81 -1.56 -14.49 -4.01
C LYS A 81 -1.63 -14.27 -5.51
N TRP A 82 -1.15 -13.14 -6.01
CA TRP A 82 -1.18 -12.81 -7.43
C TRP A 82 -0.09 -13.49 -8.26
N MET A 83 1.04 -13.81 -7.65
CA MET A 83 2.19 -14.36 -8.39
C MET A 83 1.88 -15.61 -9.22
N PRO A 84 1.17 -16.63 -8.73
CA PRO A 84 0.82 -17.79 -9.55
C PRO A 84 -0.02 -17.41 -10.77
N ILE A 85 -0.95 -16.48 -10.59
CA ILE A 85 -1.85 -15.99 -11.66
C ILE A 85 -1.07 -15.22 -12.71
N ILE A 86 -0.15 -14.35 -12.28
CA ILE A 86 0.71 -13.55 -13.15
C ILE A 86 1.61 -14.46 -13.99
N ILE A 87 2.24 -15.44 -13.36
CA ILE A 87 3.15 -16.37 -14.04
C ILE A 87 2.40 -17.22 -15.06
N GLU A 88 1.22 -17.73 -14.71
CA GLU A 88 0.41 -18.53 -15.62
C GLU A 88 -0.04 -17.70 -16.83
N ALA A 89 -0.60 -16.53 -16.60
CA ALA A 89 -1.04 -15.64 -17.68
C ALA A 89 0.12 -15.23 -18.61
N ALA A 90 1.29 -14.92 -18.05
CA ALA A 90 2.47 -14.53 -18.83
C ALA A 90 3.03 -15.68 -19.71
N LYS A 91 2.80 -16.95 -19.32
CA LYS A 91 3.18 -18.12 -20.13
C LYS A 91 2.22 -18.36 -21.29
N GLU A 92 0.96 -18.04 -21.11
CA GLU A 92 -0.06 -18.31 -22.13
C GLU A 92 -0.02 -17.31 -23.28
N MET A 93 0.13 -16.01 -22.95
CA MET A 93 0.16 -14.95 -23.96
C MET A 93 0.79 -13.66 -23.42
N PRO A 94 1.21 -12.75 -24.32
CA PRO A 94 1.60 -11.40 -23.91
C PRO A 94 0.47 -10.72 -23.13
N THR A 95 0.74 -10.36 -21.88
CA THR A 95 -0.26 -9.84 -20.95
C THR A 95 0.22 -8.54 -20.30
N LEU A 96 -0.65 -7.55 -20.22
CA LEU A 96 -0.42 -6.33 -19.46
C LEU A 96 -0.98 -6.50 -18.04
N PHE A 97 -0.13 -6.31 -17.05
CA PHE A 97 -0.52 -6.26 -15.66
C PHE A 97 -0.42 -4.83 -15.13
N VAL A 98 -1.43 -4.37 -14.42
CA VAL A 98 -1.48 -3.01 -13.86
C VAL A 98 -1.62 -3.10 -12.35
N PHE A 99 -0.69 -2.48 -11.64
CA PHE A 99 -0.64 -2.46 -10.17
C PHE A 99 -0.49 -1.03 -9.66
N GLY A 100 -0.94 -0.79 -8.43
CA GLY A 100 -0.47 0.38 -7.69
C GLY A 100 1.04 0.28 -7.47
N ALA A 101 1.75 1.40 -7.59
CA ALA A 101 3.21 1.44 -7.54
C ALA A 101 3.80 0.76 -6.29
N GLY A 102 3.12 0.85 -5.15
CA GLY A 102 3.52 0.20 -3.91
C GLY A 102 3.64 -1.32 -3.96
N HIS A 103 2.93 -1.96 -4.89
CA HIS A 103 3.01 -3.42 -5.09
C HIS A 103 4.24 -3.86 -5.88
N LEU A 104 4.88 -2.94 -6.59
CA LEU A 104 6.01 -3.26 -7.48
C LEU A 104 7.33 -3.39 -6.71
N ALA A 105 7.53 -2.52 -5.71
CA ALA A 105 8.80 -2.31 -5.04
C ALA A 105 8.94 -3.15 -3.75
N GLY A 106 10.17 -3.33 -3.34
CA GLY A 106 10.55 -3.99 -2.08
C GLY A 106 10.85 -5.48 -2.21
N PRO A 107 11.29 -6.09 -1.10
CA PRO A 107 11.67 -7.52 -1.06
C PRO A 107 10.53 -8.46 -1.46
N GLU A 108 9.31 -8.10 -1.14
CA GLU A 108 8.09 -8.85 -1.47
C GLU A 108 7.25 -8.13 -2.55
N GLY A 109 7.88 -7.23 -3.32
CA GLY A 109 7.29 -6.58 -4.47
C GLY A 109 7.25 -7.49 -5.69
N VAL A 110 6.30 -7.22 -6.58
CA VAL A 110 6.09 -8.03 -7.80
C VAL A 110 7.34 -8.10 -8.66
N VAL A 111 8.09 -7.01 -8.78
CA VAL A 111 9.32 -6.96 -9.60
C VAL A 111 10.37 -7.96 -9.08
N ARG A 112 10.63 -7.95 -7.78
CA ARG A 112 11.60 -8.88 -7.18
C ARG A 112 11.12 -10.31 -7.25
N MET A 113 9.87 -10.57 -6.93
CA MET A 113 9.31 -11.92 -6.98
C MET A 113 9.36 -12.52 -8.38
N LEU A 114 9.14 -11.72 -9.42
CA LEU A 114 9.29 -12.17 -10.81
C LEU A 114 10.75 -12.49 -11.16
N ARG A 115 11.70 -11.67 -10.72
CA ARG A 115 13.13 -11.92 -10.92
C ARG A 115 13.59 -13.19 -10.22
N GLU A 116 13.13 -13.43 -8.99
CA GLU A 116 13.39 -14.66 -8.23
C GLU A 116 12.76 -15.89 -8.89
N ALA A 117 11.65 -15.73 -9.58
CA ALA A 117 11.02 -16.77 -10.38
C ALA A 117 11.72 -17.02 -11.74
N GLY A 118 12.81 -16.30 -12.06
CA GLY A 118 13.62 -16.47 -13.24
C GLY A 118 13.24 -15.60 -14.44
N TYR A 119 12.36 -14.62 -14.25
CA TYR A 119 11.98 -13.67 -15.31
C TYR A 119 12.98 -12.51 -15.40
N ASN A 120 13.26 -12.07 -16.63
CA ASN A 120 13.97 -10.82 -16.86
C ASN A 120 12.97 -9.66 -16.75
N VAL A 121 13.18 -8.78 -15.78
CA VAL A 121 12.30 -7.61 -15.55
C VAL A 121 13.12 -6.35 -15.66
N GLU A 122 12.86 -5.55 -16.68
CA GLU A 122 13.56 -4.32 -17.00
C GLU A 122 12.66 -3.11 -16.75
N GLN A 123 13.25 -2.04 -16.23
CA GLN A 123 12.56 -0.76 -16.09
C GLN A 123 12.62 -0.02 -17.42
N LEU A 124 11.45 0.36 -17.94
CA LEU A 124 11.36 1.26 -19.07
C LEU A 124 11.24 2.69 -18.58
N ILE A 125 12.19 3.52 -18.92
CA ILE A 125 12.14 4.96 -18.63
C ILE A 125 11.56 5.66 -19.84
N TYR A 126 10.31 6.13 -19.70
CA TYR A 126 9.67 6.91 -20.74
C TYR A 126 10.09 8.38 -20.62
N ARG A 127 10.93 8.83 -21.53
CA ARG A 127 11.17 10.26 -21.69
C ARG A 127 10.14 10.79 -22.67
N MET A 128 9.17 11.54 -22.19
CA MET A 128 8.37 12.36 -23.10
C MET A 128 9.35 13.31 -23.80
N ALA A 129 9.45 13.19 -25.11
CA ALA A 129 10.05 14.23 -25.89
C ALA A 129 9.27 15.51 -25.61
N ARG A 130 9.92 16.52 -25.02
CA ARG A 130 9.33 17.85 -24.95
C ARG A 130 9.17 18.25 -26.42
N GLY A 131 7.91 18.35 -26.86
CA GLY A 131 7.63 18.99 -28.12
C GLY A 131 8.15 20.42 -28.05
N ASP A 132 9.06 20.75 -28.93
CA ASP A 132 9.49 22.11 -29.13
C ASP A 132 8.32 22.97 -29.68
#